data_23fe84953d65b737a66170d68fc98519
#
_entry.id   23fe84953d65b737a66170d68fc98519
#
_cell.length_a   1.000
_cell.length_b   1.000
_cell.length_c   1.000
_cell.angle_alpha   90.00
_cell.angle_beta   90.00
_cell.angle_gamma   90.00
#
_symmetry.space_group_name_H-M   'P 1'
#
loop_
_entity.id
_entity.type
_entity.pdbx_description
1 polymer ?
#
loop_
_entity_poly.entity_id
_entity_poly.type
_entity_poly.pdbx_seq_one_letter_code
_entity_poly.pdbx_strand_id
1 'polypeptide(L)'
;MYISKLYREEDRGKILEFLKQNEFATLVACDGEKPTASHLLMEVMEDGEQLFVNGHMSKANPLWKTFEKNAEVLVIFQGAHTYISPTWYNHVNVPTWNYQAVHVYGSPRIISDHDETYNLLEKLIERHEAGSQYRLKTLPQDFVEKEMRGIVAFQIEVTRIEANYKLSQNRDDEDYHNVIARLNERDDEMSHGVAEAMKRQRSSHSRDVTGTM
;
A
#
# COMPACT_ATOMS: atom_id res chain seq x y z
N MET A 1 -11.84 7.09 4.44
CA MET A 1 -12.46 6.43 3.24
C MET A 1 -13.85 5.89 3.61
N TYR A 2 -14.83 5.88 2.68
CA TYR A 2 -16.08 5.13 2.91
C TYR A 2 -15.80 3.62 2.80
N ILE A 3 -16.18 2.85 3.84
CA ILE A 3 -15.99 1.39 3.90
C ILE A 3 -17.27 0.75 4.41
N SER A 4 -17.89 -0.09 3.57
CA SER A 4 -18.97 -0.97 4.02
C SER A 4 -18.40 -2.00 5.03
N LYS A 5 -19.17 -2.33 6.07
CA LYS A 5 -18.77 -3.36 7.06
C LYS A 5 -18.34 -4.67 6.41
N LEU A 6 -18.99 -5.04 5.30
CA LEU A 6 -18.71 -6.27 4.56
C LEU A 6 -17.31 -6.31 3.93
N TYR A 7 -16.71 -5.17 3.61
CA TYR A 7 -15.44 -5.06 2.88
C TYR A 7 -14.31 -4.52 3.74
N ARG A 8 -14.59 -4.24 5.01
CA ARG A 8 -13.57 -3.79 5.95
C ARG A 8 -12.63 -4.95 6.28
N GLU A 9 -11.34 -4.72 6.12
CA GLU A 9 -10.30 -5.61 6.63
C GLU A 9 -9.77 -5.04 7.95
N GLU A 10 -9.72 -5.88 8.98
CA GLU A 10 -9.27 -5.51 10.33
C GLU A 10 -8.09 -6.39 10.80
N ASP A 11 -7.77 -7.44 10.05
CA ASP A 11 -6.61 -8.27 10.35
C ASP A 11 -5.31 -7.50 10.08
N ARG A 12 -4.60 -7.18 11.18
CA ARG A 12 -3.34 -6.43 11.14
C ARG A 12 -2.30 -7.11 10.24
N GLY A 13 -2.20 -8.44 10.29
CA GLY A 13 -1.22 -9.20 9.50
C GLY A 13 -1.47 -9.06 8.00
N LYS A 14 -2.74 -9.21 7.58
CA LYS A 14 -3.13 -9.04 6.17
C LYS A 14 -2.91 -7.60 5.68
N ILE A 15 -3.23 -6.61 6.52
CA ILE A 15 -3.01 -5.20 6.19
C ILE A 15 -1.52 -4.93 6.00
N LEU A 16 -0.67 -5.39 6.92
CA LEU A 16 0.78 -5.20 6.83
C LEU A 16 1.38 -5.90 5.62
N GLU A 17 0.95 -7.13 5.33
CA GLU A 17 1.37 -7.84 4.12
C GLU A 17 1.00 -7.06 2.86
N PHE A 18 -0.23 -6.55 2.79
CA PHE A 18 -0.70 -5.74 1.67
C PHE A 18 0.13 -4.46 1.48
N LEU A 19 0.39 -3.73 2.56
CA LEU A 19 1.21 -2.50 2.52
C LEU A 19 2.62 -2.79 2.00
N LYS A 20 3.24 -3.88 2.49
CA LYS A 20 4.58 -4.32 2.07
C LYS A 20 4.65 -4.82 0.61
N GLN A 21 3.53 -5.27 0.05
CA GLN A 21 3.43 -5.72 -1.35
C GLN A 21 3.10 -4.58 -2.33
N ASN A 22 2.59 -3.45 -1.86
CA ASN A 22 2.12 -2.33 -2.69
C ASN A 22 2.85 -1.02 -2.34
N GLU A 23 4.16 -1.05 -2.31
CA GLU A 23 5.02 0.02 -1.81
C GLU A 23 4.97 1.32 -2.62
N PHE A 24 4.62 1.27 -3.91
CA PHE A 24 4.48 2.47 -4.72
C PHE A 24 3.12 3.11 -4.46
N ALA A 25 3.11 4.06 -3.53
CA ALA A 25 1.90 4.65 -2.97
C ALA A 25 1.76 6.15 -3.29
N THR A 26 0.58 6.67 -3.04
CA THR A 26 0.27 8.09 -3.22
C THR A 26 0.25 8.81 -1.88
N LEU A 27 1.20 9.72 -1.65
CA LEU A 27 1.20 10.63 -0.52
C LEU A 27 0.38 11.87 -0.85
N VAL A 28 -0.61 12.17 -0.01
CA VAL A 28 -1.49 13.33 -0.14
C VAL A 28 -1.31 14.23 1.09
N ALA A 29 -1.08 15.51 0.85
CA ALA A 29 -1.01 16.55 1.88
C ALA A 29 -1.79 17.79 1.41
N CYS A 30 -1.95 18.78 2.29
CA CYS A 30 -2.60 20.03 1.93
C CYS A 30 -1.59 21.20 1.95
N ASP A 31 -1.56 21.99 0.90
CA ASP A 31 -0.91 23.31 0.92
C ASP A 31 -1.97 24.39 1.14
N GLY A 32 -2.19 24.72 2.41
CA GLY A 32 -3.35 25.50 2.82
C GLY A 32 -4.65 24.72 2.56
N GLU A 33 -5.52 25.23 1.68
CA GLU A 33 -6.78 24.57 1.31
C GLU A 33 -6.66 23.64 0.08
N LYS A 34 -5.49 23.62 -0.58
CA LYS A 34 -5.29 22.85 -1.81
C LYS A 34 -4.66 21.49 -1.52
N PRO A 35 -5.32 20.36 -1.87
CA PRO A 35 -4.68 19.07 -1.83
C PRO A 35 -3.56 19.00 -2.88
N THR A 36 -2.44 18.43 -2.50
CA THR A 36 -1.32 18.10 -3.37
C THR A 36 -0.93 16.65 -3.15
N ALA A 37 -0.43 15.97 -4.18
CA ALA A 37 -0.07 14.57 -4.10
C ALA A 37 1.23 14.26 -4.85
N SER A 38 1.91 13.19 -4.41
CA SER A 38 3.07 12.61 -5.10
C SER A 38 3.02 11.10 -5.00
N HIS A 39 3.43 10.42 -6.07
CA HIS A 39 3.62 8.97 -6.08
C HIS A 39 5.05 8.67 -5.69
N LEU A 40 5.23 7.89 -4.64
CA LEU A 40 6.52 7.63 -4.01
C LEU A 40 6.61 6.17 -3.58
N LEU A 41 7.83 5.67 -3.51
CA LEU A 41 8.12 4.41 -2.85
C LEU A 41 8.03 4.64 -1.34
N MET A 42 7.20 3.83 -0.66
CA MET A 42 6.89 3.93 0.76
C MET A 42 7.23 2.62 1.47
N GLU A 43 8.13 2.69 2.44
CA GLU A 43 8.50 1.54 3.25
C GLU A 43 7.75 1.54 4.58
N VAL A 44 7.02 0.45 4.87
CA VAL A 44 6.31 0.28 6.14
C VAL A 44 7.22 -0.41 7.15
N MET A 45 7.40 0.21 8.30
CA MET A 45 8.23 -0.29 9.40
C MET A 45 7.42 -0.46 10.67
N GLU A 46 7.77 -1.49 11.44
CA GLU A 46 7.19 -1.79 12.76
C GLU A 46 8.25 -1.57 13.82
N ASP A 47 7.88 -0.82 14.88
CA ASP A 47 8.66 -0.68 16.11
C ASP A 47 7.71 -0.97 17.30
N GLY A 48 7.76 -2.20 17.80
CA GLY A 48 6.78 -2.70 18.75
C GLY A 48 5.36 -2.69 18.18
N GLU A 49 4.45 -1.97 18.82
CA GLU A 49 3.08 -1.80 18.36
C GLU A 49 2.92 -0.63 17.38
N GLN A 50 3.89 0.28 17.35
CA GLN A 50 3.85 1.47 16.51
C GLN A 50 4.23 1.15 15.07
N LEU A 51 3.52 1.78 14.13
CA LEU A 51 3.82 1.70 12.70
C LEU A 51 4.34 3.03 12.19
N PHE A 52 5.31 2.93 11.30
CA PHE A 52 5.87 4.06 10.58
C PHE A 52 5.85 3.79 9.07
N VAL A 53 5.66 4.85 8.29
CA VAL A 53 5.85 4.82 6.84
C VAL A 53 6.99 5.75 6.50
N ASN A 54 8.06 5.20 5.98
CA ASN A 54 9.25 5.93 5.56
C ASN A 54 9.24 6.15 4.05
N GLY A 55 9.82 7.26 3.62
CA GLY A 55 9.98 7.56 2.21
C GLY A 55 11.00 8.66 1.98
N HIS A 56 11.28 8.90 0.73
CA HIS A 56 12.05 10.07 0.32
C HIS A 56 11.48 10.64 -0.97
N MET A 57 11.75 11.90 -1.21
CA MET A 57 11.38 12.60 -2.45
C MET A 57 12.50 13.54 -2.89
N SER A 58 12.47 13.91 -4.16
CA SER A 58 13.37 14.97 -4.64
C SER A 58 13.17 16.25 -3.84
N LYS A 59 14.25 16.92 -3.46
CA LYS A 59 14.22 18.21 -2.79
C LYS A 59 13.51 19.30 -3.60
N ALA A 60 13.44 19.12 -4.93
CA ALA A 60 12.68 19.99 -5.83
C ALA A 60 11.15 19.77 -5.75
N ASN A 61 10.68 18.65 -5.23
CA ASN A 61 9.26 18.41 -5.00
C ASN A 61 8.78 19.26 -3.82
N PRO A 62 7.85 20.21 -4.00
CA PRO A 62 7.47 21.13 -2.93
C PRO A 62 6.61 20.49 -1.83
N LEU A 63 6.12 19.26 -2.00
CA LEU A 63 5.19 18.61 -1.08
C LEU A 63 5.77 18.51 0.35
N TRP A 64 7.05 18.20 0.52
CA TRP A 64 7.67 18.12 1.84
C TRP A 64 7.57 19.41 2.67
N LYS A 65 7.49 20.59 2.00
CA LYS A 65 7.34 21.89 2.67
C LYS A 65 5.97 22.05 3.36
N THR A 66 5.02 21.19 3.02
CA THR A 66 3.70 21.21 3.63
C THR A 66 3.67 20.47 4.97
N PHE A 67 4.67 19.64 5.28
CA PHE A 67 4.67 18.79 6.48
C PHE A 67 4.60 19.57 7.79
N GLU A 68 5.27 20.71 7.87
CA GLU A 68 5.20 21.59 9.06
C GLU A 68 3.79 22.18 9.29
N LYS A 69 2.98 22.27 8.24
CA LYS A 69 1.63 22.84 8.26
C LYS A 69 0.53 21.80 8.42
N ASN A 70 0.86 20.51 8.23
CA ASN A 70 -0.10 19.41 8.30
C ASN A 70 0.16 18.59 9.57
N ALA A 71 -0.81 18.57 10.47
CA ALA A 71 -0.77 17.67 11.62
C ALA A 71 -0.90 16.19 11.18
N GLU A 72 -1.57 15.95 10.07
CA GLU A 72 -1.79 14.61 9.50
C GLU A 72 -1.71 14.66 7.97
N VAL A 73 -1.12 13.62 7.37
CA VAL A 73 -1.11 13.36 5.93
C VAL A 73 -1.78 12.02 5.64
N LEU A 74 -2.12 11.78 4.38
CA LEU A 74 -2.72 10.53 3.92
C LEU A 74 -1.78 9.84 2.92
N VAL A 75 -1.47 8.57 3.17
CA VAL A 75 -0.82 7.68 2.20
C VAL A 75 -1.82 6.66 1.70
N ILE A 76 -2.03 6.58 0.39
CA ILE A 76 -2.94 5.66 -0.27
C ILE A 76 -2.12 4.55 -0.92
N PHE A 77 -2.26 3.33 -0.40
CA PHE A 77 -1.76 2.10 -1.00
C PHE A 77 -2.88 1.46 -1.79
N GLN A 78 -2.63 1.15 -3.04
CA GLN A 78 -3.61 0.55 -3.94
C GLN A 78 -3.04 -0.74 -4.54
N GLY A 79 -3.79 -1.83 -4.38
CA GLY A 79 -3.48 -3.11 -4.97
C GLY A 79 -4.19 -3.34 -6.31
N ALA A 80 -4.25 -4.60 -6.70
CA ALA A 80 -4.96 -5.01 -7.90
C ALA A 80 -6.43 -4.61 -7.86
N HIS A 81 -6.96 -4.19 -9.00
CA HIS A 81 -8.35 -3.79 -9.14
C HIS A 81 -8.86 -4.05 -10.56
N THR A 82 -10.12 -4.45 -10.70
CA THR A 82 -10.69 -4.75 -12.02
C THR A 82 -12.22 -4.71 -12.03
N TYR A 83 -12.76 -4.57 -13.22
CA TYR A 83 -14.18 -4.63 -13.51
C TYR A 83 -14.71 -6.07 -13.41
N ILE A 84 -15.87 -6.24 -12.78
CA ILE A 84 -16.61 -7.49 -12.67
C ILE A 84 -17.89 -7.39 -13.48
N SER A 85 -18.01 -8.25 -14.49
CA SER A 85 -19.17 -8.28 -15.37
C SER A 85 -20.38 -8.92 -14.69
N PRO A 86 -21.58 -8.34 -14.84
CA PRO A 86 -22.82 -8.95 -14.35
C PRO A 86 -23.17 -10.25 -15.09
N THR A 87 -22.59 -10.50 -16.26
CA THR A 87 -22.82 -11.73 -17.03
C THR A 87 -22.11 -12.97 -16.46
N TRP A 88 -21.29 -12.80 -15.44
CA TRP A 88 -20.56 -13.88 -14.78
C TRP A 88 -21.35 -14.51 -13.61
N TYR A 89 -22.49 -13.90 -13.26
CA TYR A 89 -23.39 -14.37 -12.20
C TYR A 89 -24.47 -15.28 -12.78
N ASN A 90 -24.93 -16.24 -11.99
CA ASN A 90 -26.04 -17.14 -12.32
C ASN A 90 -27.42 -16.48 -12.17
N HIS A 91 -27.49 -15.21 -11.79
CA HIS A 91 -28.70 -14.42 -11.60
C HIS A 91 -28.54 -12.99 -12.16
N VAL A 92 -29.66 -12.28 -12.31
CA VAL A 92 -29.64 -10.87 -12.75
C VAL A 92 -28.91 -10.01 -11.72
N ASN A 93 -27.91 -9.29 -12.16
CA ASN A 93 -27.08 -8.42 -11.32
C ASN A 93 -26.59 -7.19 -12.08
N VAL A 94 -25.93 -6.28 -11.35
CA VAL A 94 -25.31 -5.06 -11.87
C VAL A 94 -23.79 -5.21 -11.96
N PRO A 95 -23.15 -4.46 -12.87
CA PRO A 95 -21.68 -4.43 -12.92
C PRO A 95 -21.10 -3.83 -11.64
N THR A 96 -19.88 -4.26 -11.31
CA THR A 96 -19.17 -3.73 -10.15
C THR A 96 -17.66 -3.70 -10.40
N TRP A 97 -16.92 -3.22 -9.41
CA TRP A 97 -15.47 -3.20 -9.39
C TRP A 97 -14.96 -3.91 -8.15
N ASN A 98 -14.02 -4.84 -8.30
CA ASN A 98 -13.28 -5.42 -7.18
C ASN A 98 -11.92 -4.74 -7.07
N TYR A 99 -11.48 -4.50 -5.83
CA TYR A 99 -10.24 -3.82 -5.53
C TYR A 99 -9.82 -4.01 -4.07
N GLN A 100 -8.55 -3.76 -3.81
CA GLN A 100 -8.01 -3.59 -2.46
C GLN A 100 -7.36 -2.21 -2.36
N ALA A 101 -7.66 -1.49 -1.30
CA ALA A 101 -7.03 -0.20 -1.00
C ALA A 101 -6.88 -0.02 0.52
N VAL A 102 -5.74 0.52 0.93
CA VAL A 102 -5.45 0.87 2.31
C VAL A 102 -5.06 2.34 2.38
N HIS A 103 -5.78 3.09 3.21
CA HIS A 103 -5.49 4.47 3.57
C HIS A 103 -4.77 4.49 4.91
N VAL A 104 -3.57 5.02 4.92
CA VAL A 104 -2.76 5.22 6.12
C VAL A 104 -2.69 6.70 6.41
N TYR A 105 -3.10 7.09 7.60
CA TYR A 105 -3.05 8.46 8.10
C TYR A 105 -1.95 8.55 9.15
N GLY A 106 -1.24 9.66 9.20
CA GLY A 106 -0.20 9.84 10.19
C GLY A 106 0.46 11.20 10.19
N SER A 107 1.25 11.45 11.21
CA SER A 107 1.97 12.69 11.40
C SER A 107 3.34 12.63 10.70
N PRO A 108 3.60 13.50 9.71
CA PRO A 108 4.85 13.50 8.98
C PRO A 108 5.95 14.23 9.75
N ARG A 109 7.17 13.72 9.70
CA ARG A 109 8.40 14.43 10.10
C ARG A 109 9.47 14.32 9.03
N ILE A 110 10.27 15.37 8.86
CA ILE A 110 11.46 15.34 8.02
C ILE A 110 12.57 14.65 8.79
N ILE A 111 13.28 13.73 8.13
CA ILE A 111 14.51 13.15 8.62
C ILE A 111 15.65 14.08 8.22
N SER A 112 16.21 14.80 9.19
CA SER A 112 17.31 15.76 8.96
C SER A 112 18.68 15.16 9.31
N ASP A 113 18.70 14.06 10.05
CA ASP A 113 19.93 13.36 10.40
C ASP A 113 20.49 12.63 9.19
N HIS A 114 21.81 12.83 8.96
CA HIS A 114 22.51 12.24 7.82
C HIS A 114 22.53 10.71 7.88
N ASP A 115 22.87 10.17 9.04
CA ASP A 115 23.05 8.73 9.20
C ASP A 115 21.69 8.02 9.18
N GLU A 116 20.63 8.62 9.72
CA GLU A 116 19.25 8.13 9.63
C GLU A 116 18.81 8.08 8.14
N THR A 117 19.10 9.14 7.37
CA THR A 117 18.82 9.21 5.93
C THR A 117 19.61 8.14 5.17
N TYR A 118 20.91 8.01 5.43
CA TYR A 118 21.76 6.99 4.79
C TYR A 118 21.23 5.58 5.08
N ASN A 119 20.92 5.27 6.32
CA ASN A 119 20.39 3.97 6.73
C ASN A 119 19.04 3.65 6.10
N LEU A 120 18.17 4.65 5.93
CA LEU A 120 16.90 4.49 5.21
C LEU A 120 17.16 4.08 3.75
N LEU A 121 18.04 4.77 3.07
CA LEU A 121 18.37 4.48 1.67
C LEU A 121 19.08 3.14 1.50
N GLU A 122 20.00 2.78 2.40
CA GLU A 122 20.72 1.49 2.36
C GLU A 122 19.74 0.32 2.51
N LYS A 123 18.81 0.38 3.48
CA LYS A 123 17.77 -0.66 3.67
C LYS A 123 16.87 -0.79 2.43
N LEU A 124 16.49 0.34 1.84
CA LEU A 124 15.67 0.35 0.62
C LEU A 124 16.40 -0.35 -0.54
N ILE A 125 17.69 -0.03 -0.73
CA ILE A 125 18.54 -0.65 -1.76
C ILE A 125 18.72 -2.14 -1.46
N GLU A 126 19.05 -2.52 -0.21
CA GLU A 126 19.21 -3.92 0.17
C GLU A 126 17.98 -4.76 -0.13
N ARG A 127 16.80 -4.21 0.07
CA ARG A 127 15.52 -4.88 -0.20
C ARG A 127 15.28 -5.08 -1.69
N HIS A 128 15.44 -4.03 -2.49
CA HIS A 128 15.17 -4.09 -3.94
C HIS A 128 16.29 -4.75 -4.73
N GLU A 129 17.51 -4.70 -4.21
CA GLU A 129 18.70 -5.29 -4.81
C GLU A 129 19.12 -6.61 -4.12
N ALA A 130 18.20 -7.34 -3.50
CA ALA A 130 18.50 -8.56 -2.75
C ALA A 130 19.25 -9.62 -3.58
N GLY A 131 19.01 -9.68 -4.89
CA GLY A 131 19.67 -10.60 -5.83
C GLY A 131 20.97 -10.06 -6.45
N SER A 132 21.40 -8.84 -6.13
CA SER A 132 22.58 -8.19 -6.70
C SER A 132 23.65 -7.91 -5.65
N GLN A 133 24.82 -7.47 -6.12
CA GLN A 133 25.92 -7.00 -5.25
C GLN A 133 25.88 -5.47 -5.07
N TYR A 134 24.88 -4.80 -5.64
CA TYR A 134 24.76 -3.35 -5.52
C TYR A 134 24.39 -2.95 -4.09
N ARG A 135 25.19 -2.09 -3.50
CA ARG A 135 25.00 -1.55 -2.14
C ARG A 135 25.45 -0.10 -2.13
N LEU A 136 24.80 0.74 -1.32
CA LEU A 136 25.16 2.15 -1.21
C LEU A 136 26.62 2.32 -0.80
N LYS A 137 27.08 1.52 0.15
CA LYS A 137 28.49 1.50 0.63
C LYS A 137 29.53 1.09 -0.42
N THR A 138 29.12 0.49 -1.56
CA THR A 138 30.05 0.14 -2.65
C THR A 138 30.24 1.26 -3.66
N LEU A 139 29.47 2.34 -3.54
CA LEU A 139 29.56 3.51 -4.41
C LEU A 139 30.61 4.51 -3.89
N PRO A 140 31.16 5.37 -4.79
CA PRO A 140 32.03 6.46 -4.35
C PRO A 140 31.31 7.37 -3.35
N GLN A 141 31.94 7.67 -2.22
CA GLN A 141 31.32 8.43 -1.14
C GLN A 141 30.86 9.82 -1.59
N ASP A 142 31.66 10.52 -2.39
CA ASP A 142 31.32 11.84 -2.92
C ASP A 142 30.08 11.81 -3.82
N PHE A 143 29.89 10.71 -4.57
CA PHE A 143 28.68 10.48 -5.34
C PHE A 143 27.46 10.31 -4.42
N VAL A 144 27.53 9.42 -3.41
CA VAL A 144 26.44 9.18 -2.46
C VAL A 144 26.05 10.49 -1.75
N GLU A 145 27.03 11.23 -1.26
CA GLU A 145 26.82 12.51 -0.59
C GLU A 145 26.15 13.56 -1.50
N LYS A 146 26.51 13.56 -2.78
CA LYS A 146 25.89 14.45 -3.77
C LYS A 146 24.42 14.10 -3.99
N GLU A 147 24.12 12.82 -4.18
CA GLU A 147 22.73 12.35 -4.43
C GLU A 147 21.86 12.56 -3.18
N MET A 148 22.38 12.30 -1.98
CA MET A 148 21.65 12.53 -0.72
C MET A 148 21.29 14.02 -0.51
N ARG A 149 22.12 14.95 -0.96
CA ARG A 149 21.76 16.39 -0.91
C ARG A 149 20.59 16.78 -1.81
N GLY A 150 20.29 15.94 -2.81
CA GLY A 150 19.19 16.13 -3.78
C GLY A 150 17.82 15.65 -3.30
N ILE A 151 17.76 15.00 -2.14
CA ILE A 151 16.52 14.43 -1.61
C ILE A 151 16.10 15.02 -0.26
N VAL A 152 14.87 14.75 0.13
CA VAL A 152 14.32 14.92 1.47
C VAL A 152 13.77 13.58 1.91
N ALA A 153 14.38 12.99 2.94
CA ALA A 153 13.86 11.80 3.60
C ALA A 153 12.83 12.21 4.67
N PHE A 154 11.83 11.36 4.87
CA PHE A 154 10.76 11.62 5.83
C PHE A 154 10.23 10.33 6.43
N GLN A 155 9.59 10.46 7.57
CA GLN A 155 8.88 9.42 8.28
C GLN A 155 7.48 9.92 8.63
N ILE A 156 6.49 9.05 8.52
CA ILE A 156 5.12 9.28 8.94
C ILE A 156 4.81 8.33 10.08
N GLU A 157 4.57 8.87 11.28
CA GLU A 157 4.08 8.09 12.41
C GLU A 157 2.60 7.80 12.21
N VAL A 158 2.24 6.51 12.07
CA VAL A 158 0.88 6.10 11.72
C VAL A 158 -0.05 6.29 12.91
N THR A 159 -1.12 7.05 12.70
CA THR A 159 -2.18 7.32 13.68
C THR A 159 -3.43 6.48 13.43
N ARG A 160 -3.72 6.14 12.16
CA ARG A 160 -4.92 5.43 11.76
C ARG A 160 -4.75 4.72 10.43
N ILE A 161 -5.36 3.54 10.30
CA ILE A 161 -5.42 2.77 9.07
C ILE A 161 -6.87 2.45 8.74
N GLU A 162 -7.23 2.55 7.47
CA GLU A 162 -8.52 2.18 6.91
C GLU A 162 -8.29 1.25 5.72
N ALA A 163 -8.67 -0.03 5.83
CA ALA A 163 -8.49 -1.01 4.78
C ALA A 163 -9.84 -1.46 4.20
N ASN A 164 -9.95 -1.41 2.88
CA ASN A 164 -11.13 -1.79 2.12
C ASN A 164 -10.76 -2.85 1.07
N TYR A 165 -11.21 -4.10 1.29
CA TYR A 165 -11.00 -5.23 0.41
C TYR A 165 -12.35 -5.66 -0.18
N LYS A 166 -12.76 -5.01 -1.27
CA LYS A 166 -13.97 -5.36 -1.99
C LYS A 166 -13.67 -6.45 -3.01
N LEU A 167 -13.94 -7.69 -2.64
CA LEU A 167 -13.56 -8.90 -3.36
C LEU A 167 -14.73 -9.86 -3.57
N SER A 168 -15.95 -9.34 -3.76
CA SER A 168 -17.17 -10.13 -3.99
C SER A 168 -17.55 -11.06 -2.81
N GLN A 169 -17.20 -10.70 -1.56
CA GLN A 169 -17.48 -11.54 -0.37
C GLN A 169 -18.96 -11.83 -0.12
N ASN A 170 -19.85 -11.03 -0.71
CA ASN A 170 -21.29 -11.17 -0.63
C ASN A 170 -21.89 -12.17 -1.65
N ARG A 171 -21.06 -12.84 -2.42
CA ARG A 171 -21.50 -13.80 -3.42
C ARG A 171 -21.50 -15.22 -2.84
N ASP A 172 -22.43 -16.07 -3.33
CA ASP A 172 -22.39 -17.50 -3.05
C ASP A 172 -21.13 -18.16 -3.66
N ASP A 173 -20.94 -19.44 -3.39
CA ASP A 173 -19.74 -20.14 -3.80
C ASP A 173 -19.64 -20.29 -5.31
N GLU A 174 -20.78 -20.52 -5.99
CA GLU A 174 -20.81 -20.69 -7.44
C GLU A 174 -20.40 -19.42 -8.17
N ASP A 175 -21.06 -18.30 -7.85
CA ASP A 175 -20.75 -17.00 -8.43
C ASP A 175 -19.32 -16.54 -8.10
N TYR A 176 -18.86 -16.81 -6.88
CA TYR A 176 -17.51 -16.46 -6.45
C TYR A 176 -16.44 -17.19 -7.27
N HIS A 177 -16.62 -18.51 -7.49
CA HIS A 177 -15.72 -19.29 -8.30
C HIS A 177 -15.80 -18.93 -9.79
N ASN A 178 -17.01 -18.62 -10.30
CA ASN A 178 -17.18 -18.14 -11.66
C ASN A 178 -16.42 -16.83 -11.90
N VAL A 179 -16.51 -15.87 -10.97
CA VAL A 179 -15.77 -14.61 -11.07
C VAL A 179 -14.25 -14.88 -11.12
N ILE A 180 -13.72 -15.74 -10.23
CA ILE A 180 -12.28 -16.09 -10.24
C ILE A 180 -11.89 -16.74 -11.57
N ALA A 181 -12.68 -17.67 -12.10
CA ALA A 181 -12.40 -18.34 -13.36
C ALA A 181 -12.32 -17.34 -14.52
N ARG A 182 -13.33 -16.46 -14.63
CA ARG A 182 -13.38 -15.42 -15.66
C ARG A 182 -12.25 -14.38 -15.54
N LEU A 183 -11.82 -14.04 -14.34
CA LEU A 183 -10.67 -13.18 -14.14
C LEU A 183 -9.36 -13.82 -14.60
N ASN A 184 -9.19 -15.13 -14.38
CA ASN A 184 -8.02 -15.87 -14.85
C ASN A 184 -7.99 -16.10 -16.38
N GLU A 185 -9.14 -15.97 -17.09
CA GLU A 185 -9.22 -16.02 -18.55
C GLU A 185 -8.76 -14.72 -19.22
N ARG A 186 -8.64 -13.62 -18.45
CA ARG A 186 -8.17 -12.33 -18.99
C ARG A 186 -6.65 -12.32 -19.10
N ASP A 187 -6.15 -11.61 -20.09
CA ASP A 187 -4.72 -11.42 -20.31
C ASP A 187 -4.26 -10.07 -19.73
N ASP A 188 -4.51 -9.88 -18.40
CA ASP A 188 -4.05 -8.69 -17.68
C ASP A 188 -3.72 -9.00 -16.21
N GLU A 189 -2.62 -8.42 -15.74
CA GLU A 189 -2.08 -8.64 -14.39
C GLU A 189 -3.05 -8.18 -13.28
N MET A 190 -3.83 -7.13 -13.50
CA MET A 190 -4.77 -6.61 -12.50
C MET A 190 -5.89 -7.60 -12.25
N SER A 191 -6.45 -8.21 -13.31
CA SER A 191 -7.47 -9.26 -13.17
C SER A 191 -6.92 -10.49 -12.45
N HIS A 192 -5.72 -10.96 -12.79
CA HIS A 192 -5.05 -12.06 -12.09
C HIS A 192 -4.80 -11.73 -10.62
N GLY A 193 -4.31 -10.52 -10.34
CA GLY A 193 -4.08 -10.05 -8.97
C GLY A 193 -5.36 -10.04 -8.12
N VAL A 194 -6.50 -9.62 -8.69
CA VAL A 194 -7.80 -9.67 -8.02
C VAL A 194 -8.25 -11.11 -7.80
N ALA A 195 -8.07 -12.01 -8.78
CA ALA A 195 -8.42 -13.43 -8.63
C ALA A 195 -7.64 -14.08 -7.47
N GLU A 196 -6.33 -13.79 -7.35
CA GLU A 196 -5.50 -14.28 -6.25
C GLU A 196 -5.90 -13.68 -4.90
N ALA A 197 -6.24 -12.38 -4.86
CA ALA A 197 -6.74 -11.74 -3.65
C ALA A 197 -8.07 -12.37 -3.19
N MET A 198 -8.98 -12.67 -4.12
CA MET A 198 -10.24 -13.37 -3.83
C MET A 198 -9.99 -14.76 -3.24
N LYS A 199 -9.08 -15.56 -3.82
CA LYS A 199 -8.72 -16.89 -3.30
C LYS A 199 -8.20 -16.81 -1.85
N ARG A 200 -7.27 -15.88 -1.56
CA ARG A 200 -6.72 -15.66 -0.22
C ARG A 200 -7.79 -15.24 0.77
N GLN A 201 -8.69 -14.34 0.39
CA GLN A 201 -9.76 -13.85 1.25
C GLN A 201 -10.69 -14.97 1.72
N ARG A 202 -11.07 -15.91 0.85
CA ARG A 202 -11.98 -17.01 1.21
C ARG A 202 -11.32 -18.11 2.04
N SER A 203 -10.04 -18.39 1.77
CA SER A 203 -9.26 -19.37 2.55
C SER A 203 -9.11 -18.99 4.02
N SER A 204 -9.08 -17.68 4.33
CA SER A 204 -9.00 -17.20 5.71
C SER A 204 -10.33 -17.30 6.47
N HIS A 205 -11.47 -17.09 5.82
CA HIS A 205 -12.80 -17.25 6.44
C HIS A 205 -13.12 -18.72 6.81
N SER A 206 -12.60 -19.68 6.04
CA SER A 206 -12.79 -21.12 6.34
C SER A 206 -12.02 -21.59 7.58
N ARG A 207 -10.95 -20.90 7.98
CA ARG A 207 -10.14 -21.24 9.18
C ARG A 207 -10.76 -20.70 10.46
N ASP A 208 -11.44 -19.55 10.40
CA ASP A 208 -12.08 -18.95 11.58
C ASP A 208 -13.33 -19.73 12.04
N VAL A 209 -14.00 -20.44 11.12
CA VAL A 209 -15.19 -21.25 11.43
C VAL A 209 -14.84 -22.61 12.04
N THR A 210 -13.61 -23.11 11.83
CA THR A 210 -13.17 -24.44 12.38
C THR A 210 -12.40 -24.34 13.69
N GLY A 211 -12.12 -23.13 14.17
CA GLY A 211 -11.38 -22.88 15.42
C GLY A 211 -12.23 -22.74 16.67
N THR A 212 -13.56 -22.90 16.59
CA THR A 212 -14.48 -22.81 17.74
C THR A 212 -15.25 -24.13 17.89
N MET A 213 -14.55 -25.18 18.30
CA MET A 213 -15.13 -26.37 18.96
C MET A 213 -14.26 -26.76 20.12
#